data_f64fdeee09fbd7acec87c8abbe6a4ce2
#
_entry.id   f64fdeee09fbd7acec87c8abbe6a4ce2
#
_cell.length_a   1.000
_cell.length_b   1.000
_cell.length_c   1.000
_cell.angle_alpha   90.00
_cell.angle_beta   90.00
_cell.angle_gamma   90.00
#
_symmetry.space_group_name_H-M   'P 1'
#
loop_
_entity.id
_entity.type
_entity.pdbx_description
1 polymer ?
#
loop_
_entity_poly.entity_id
_entity_poly.type
_entity_poly.pdbx_seq_one_letter_code
_entity_poly.pdbx_strand_id
1 'polypeptide(L)'
;DTFTQFAGPLMEKLGYPTIFCNSLEVAEDGEITGFKMRIENSKLTTVKALQSIGYQTIASGDSHNDLGMIKASKAGFLFRSTEEIKKEYPELPAFETYDELMDAIKKAL
;
A
#
# COMPACT_ATOMS: atom_id res chain seq x y z
N ASP A 1 0.85 5.16 2.96
CA ASP A 1 1.41 5.83 4.14
C ASP A 1 0.29 6.48 4.95
N THR A 2 -0.15 5.78 5.96
CA THR A 2 -1.14 6.24 6.93
C THR A 2 -0.58 6.10 8.35
N PHE A 3 -1.39 6.43 9.34
CA PHE A 3 -1.01 6.38 10.74
C PHE A 3 -1.90 5.39 11.50
N THR A 4 -1.35 4.70 12.49
CA THR A 4 -2.07 3.73 13.32
C THR A 4 -3.34 4.31 13.94
N GLN A 5 -3.30 5.57 14.34
CA GLN A 5 -4.44 6.26 14.95
C GLN A 5 -5.63 6.41 13.98
N PHE A 6 -5.35 6.56 12.68
CA PHE A 6 -6.41 6.64 11.66
C PHE A 6 -6.84 5.26 11.16
N ALA A 7 -5.89 4.35 11.00
CA ALA A 7 -6.16 3.02 10.45
C ALA A 7 -6.83 2.07 11.45
N GLY A 8 -6.58 2.24 12.75
CA GLY A 8 -7.04 1.32 13.79
C GLY A 8 -8.52 0.95 13.72
N PRO A 9 -9.45 1.93 13.68
CA PRO A 9 -10.89 1.62 13.61
C PRO A 9 -11.30 0.84 12.36
N LEU A 10 -10.63 1.08 11.21
CA LEU A 10 -10.87 0.32 10.00
C LEU A 10 -10.33 -1.11 10.11
N MET A 11 -9.16 -1.28 10.71
CA MET A 11 -8.55 -2.60 10.91
C MET A 11 -9.43 -3.48 11.81
N GLU A 12 -10.05 -2.90 12.83
CA GLU A 12 -11.04 -3.62 13.66
C GLU A 12 -12.18 -4.17 12.81
N LYS A 13 -12.78 -3.33 11.96
CA LYS A 13 -13.87 -3.74 11.06
C LYS A 13 -13.46 -4.83 10.06
N LEU A 14 -12.19 -4.86 9.69
CA LEU A 14 -11.63 -5.85 8.75
C LEU A 14 -11.12 -7.13 9.43
N GLY A 15 -11.31 -7.29 10.74
CA GLY A 15 -10.85 -8.46 11.50
C GLY A 15 -9.35 -8.46 11.79
N TYR A 16 -8.77 -7.28 11.95
CA TYR A 16 -7.34 -7.08 12.29
C TYR A 16 -6.35 -7.72 11.30
N PRO A 17 -6.41 -7.39 10.01
CA PRO A 17 -5.37 -7.82 9.09
C PRO A 17 -4.01 -7.22 9.46
N THR A 18 -2.93 -7.82 8.99
CA THR A 18 -1.59 -7.26 9.18
C THR A 18 -1.51 -5.88 8.53
N ILE A 19 -0.99 -4.91 9.28
CA ILE A 19 -0.81 -3.54 8.81
C ILE A 19 0.62 -3.07 9.06
N PHE A 20 1.20 -2.43 8.05
CA PHE A 20 2.48 -1.73 8.15
C PHE A 20 2.23 -0.25 7.91
N CYS A 21 2.28 0.55 8.95
CA CYS A 21 2.03 1.98 8.86
C CYS A 21 2.88 2.78 9.85
N ASN A 22 2.72 4.08 9.83
CA ASN A 22 3.42 5.03 10.65
C ASN A 22 2.62 5.37 11.93
N SER A 23 3.15 6.18 12.79
CA SER A 23 2.50 6.60 14.02
C SER A 23 2.54 8.11 14.18
N LEU A 24 1.46 8.68 14.73
CA LEU A 24 1.46 10.06 15.21
C LEU A 24 2.04 10.12 16.61
N GLU A 25 2.72 11.22 16.91
CA GLU A 25 3.06 11.61 18.27
C GLU A 25 1.93 12.48 18.80
N VAL A 26 1.28 12.02 19.87
CA VAL A 26 0.09 12.67 20.45
C VAL A 26 0.36 12.97 21.91
N ALA A 27 0.22 14.25 22.30
CA ALA A 27 0.35 14.68 23.70
C ALA A 27 -0.85 14.20 24.53
N GLU A 28 -0.72 14.29 25.87
CA GLU A 28 -1.78 13.86 26.80
C GLU A 28 -3.13 14.59 26.58
N ASP A 29 -3.09 15.84 26.13
CA ASP A 29 -4.28 16.64 25.80
C ASP A 29 -4.91 16.29 24.44
N GLY A 30 -4.32 15.36 23.69
CA GLY A 30 -4.77 14.94 22.35
C GLY A 30 -4.17 15.75 21.21
N GLU A 31 -3.30 16.72 21.48
CA GLU A 31 -2.61 17.50 20.45
C GLU A 31 -1.63 16.62 19.65
N ILE A 32 -1.68 16.72 18.33
CA ILE A 32 -0.69 16.07 17.45
C ILE A 32 0.57 16.93 17.46
N THR A 33 1.64 16.41 18.05
CA THR A 33 2.92 17.11 18.20
C THR A 33 3.96 16.71 17.15
N GLY A 34 3.72 15.64 16.41
CA GLY A 34 4.64 15.16 15.39
C GLY A 34 4.18 13.84 14.79
N PHE A 35 5.07 13.24 14.01
CA PHE A 35 4.85 11.91 13.46
C PHE A 35 6.14 11.10 13.47
N LYS A 36 5.99 9.79 13.53
CA LYS A 36 7.09 8.84 13.46
C LYS A 36 6.91 7.94 12.24
N MET A 37 7.80 8.07 11.27
CA MET A 37 7.89 7.15 10.15
C MET A 37 8.48 5.83 10.62
N ARG A 38 7.84 4.72 10.28
CA ARG A 38 8.30 3.38 10.65
C ARG A 38 9.66 3.07 10.03
N ILE A 39 9.80 3.37 8.76
CA ILE A 39 11.01 3.17 7.96
C ILE A 39 10.97 4.04 6.71
N GLU A 40 12.12 4.43 6.22
CA GLU A 40 12.22 5.14 4.95
C GLU A 40 11.76 4.24 3.78
N ASN A 41 11.06 4.82 2.81
CA ASN A 41 10.54 4.09 1.64
C ASN A 41 9.73 2.85 2.01
N SER A 42 8.85 2.99 3.01
CA SER A 42 8.23 1.89 3.76
C SER A 42 7.54 0.84 2.88
N LYS A 43 6.86 1.25 1.80
CA LYS A 43 6.13 0.35 0.91
C LYS A 43 7.08 -0.60 0.17
N LEU A 44 8.09 -0.07 -0.50
CA LEU A 44 9.08 -0.87 -1.23
C LEU A 44 9.92 -1.72 -0.28
N THR A 45 10.38 -1.13 0.82
CA THR A 45 11.22 -1.82 1.81
C THR A 45 10.48 -2.99 2.44
N THR A 46 9.19 -2.82 2.77
CA THR A 46 8.34 -3.89 3.31
C THR A 46 8.15 -5.02 2.30
N VAL A 47 7.85 -4.70 1.04
CA VAL A 47 7.71 -5.71 -0.02
C VAL A 47 8.99 -6.52 -0.18
N LYS A 48 10.14 -5.86 -0.26
CA LYS A 48 11.44 -6.54 -0.38
C LYS A 48 11.77 -7.41 0.84
N ALA A 49 11.43 -6.95 2.04
CA ALA A 49 11.62 -7.73 3.26
C ALA A 49 10.77 -9.02 3.24
N LEU A 50 9.50 -8.94 2.85
CA LEU A 50 8.64 -10.10 2.71
C LEU A 50 9.17 -11.08 1.66
N GLN A 51 9.65 -10.57 0.52
CA GLN A 51 10.25 -11.40 -0.52
C GLN A 51 11.53 -12.09 -0.03
N SER A 52 12.34 -11.43 0.79
CA SER A 52 13.59 -11.99 1.33
C SER A 52 13.36 -13.19 2.28
N ILE A 53 12.16 -13.30 2.84
CA ILE A 53 11.75 -14.42 3.69
C ILE A 53 10.83 -15.43 2.96
N GLY A 54 10.79 -15.38 1.63
CA GLY A 54 10.14 -16.39 0.78
C GLY A 54 8.72 -16.07 0.33
N TYR A 55 8.15 -14.91 0.65
CA TYR A 55 6.82 -14.55 0.16
C TYR A 55 6.86 -14.07 -1.29
N GLN A 56 5.88 -14.49 -2.07
CA GLN A 56 5.54 -13.82 -3.33
C GLN A 56 4.55 -12.69 -3.04
N THR A 57 4.77 -11.54 -3.65
CA THR A 57 3.94 -10.34 -3.40
C THR A 57 3.14 -9.94 -4.62
N ILE A 58 1.92 -9.50 -4.39
CA ILE A 58 1.09 -8.78 -5.35
C ILE A 58 0.82 -7.41 -4.73
N ALA A 59 0.98 -6.35 -5.50
CA ALA A 59 0.80 -5.00 -5.01
C ALA A 59 -0.15 -4.19 -5.88
N SER A 60 -0.94 -3.34 -5.26
CA SER A 60 -1.76 -2.34 -5.94
C SER A 60 -1.67 -0.98 -5.25
N GLY A 61 -1.83 0.07 -6.01
CA GLY A 61 -1.80 1.43 -5.50
C GLY A 61 -2.26 2.45 -6.54
N ASP A 62 -2.36 3.70 -6.15
CA ASP A 62 -2.94 4.76 -6.96
C ASP A 62 -1.97 5.89 -7.31
N SER A 63 -0.83 5.97 -6.64
CA SER A 63 0.04 7.14 -6.66
C SER A 63 1.51 6.81 -6.92
N HIS A 64 2.32 7.84 -7.19
CA HIS A 64 3.75 7.68 -7.48
C HIS A 64 4.51 6.96 -6.36
N ASN A 65 4.14 7.15 -5.10
CA ASN A 65 4.80 6.49 -3.98
C ASN A 65 4.52 4.98 -3.89
N ASP A 66 3.58 4.46 -4.68
CA ASP A 66 3.27 3.03 -4.78
C ASP A 66 4.09 2.31 -5.85
N LEU A 67 4.61 3.05 -6.82
CA LEU A 67 5.26 2.47 -8.01
C LEU A 67 6.43 1.54 -7.67
N GLY A 68 7.21 1.90 -6.67
CA GLY A 68 8.32 1.05 -6.22
C GLY A 68 7.86 -0.35 -5.79
N MET A 69 6.85 -0.44 -4.93
CA MET A 69 6.31 -1.73 -4.49
C MET A 69 5.58 -2.47 -5.62
N ILE A 70 4.83 -1.73 -6.47
CA ILE A 70 4.12 -2.31 -7.62
C ILE A 70 5.10 -2.99 -8.57
N LYS A 71 6.16 -2.31 -8.96
CA LYS A 71 7.18 -2.83 -9.88
C LYS A 71 8.03 -3.95 -9.29
N ALA A 72 8.25 -3.94 -7.98
CA ALA A 72 9.03 -4.96 -7.29
C ALA A 72 8.25 -6.26 -7.04
N SER A 73 6.94 -6.23 -7.15
CA SER A 73 6.06 -7.39 -6.87
C SER A 73 5.96 -8.34 -8.07
N LYS A 74 5.60 -9.59 -7.82
CA LYS A 74 5.33 -10.61 -8.86
C LYS A 74 4.27 -10.13 -9.84
N ALA A 75 3.25 -9.45 -9.33
CA ALA A 75 2.23 -8.75 -10.12
C ALA A 75 1.92 -7.40 -9.45
N GLY A 76 1.77 -6.38 -10.27
CA GLY A 76 1.52 -5.03 -9.79
C GLY A 76 0.43 -4.35 -10.60
N PHE A 77 -0.45 -3.64 -9.94
CA PHE A 77 -1.62 -3.03 -10.55
C PHE A 77 -1.81 -1.58 -10.09
N LEU A 78 -2.18 -0.72 -11.04
CA LEU A 78 -2.71 0.61 -10.72
C LEU A 78 -4.22 0.49 -10.43
N PHE A 79 -4.66 1.05 -9.32
CA PHE A 79 -6.07 1.05 -8.96
C PHE A 79 -6.56 2.47 -8.70
N ARG A 80 -7.52 2.92 -9.51
CA ARG A 80 -8.07 4.29 -9.47
C ARG A 80 -6.99 5.36 -9.48
N SER A 81 -5.96 5.12 -10.29
CA SER A 81 -4.85 6.05 -10.48
C SER A 81 -5.22 7.19 -11.43
N THR A 82 -4.39 8.23 -11.45
CA THR A 82 -4.60 9.36 -12.36
C THR A 82 -4.28 8.99 -13.81
N GLU A 83 -4.89 9.71 -14.76
CA GLU A 83 -4.60 9.53 -16.19
C GLU A 83 -3.12 9.83 -16.51
N GLU A 84 -2.50 10.75 -15.80
CA GLU A 84 -1.08 11.08 -15.92
C GLU A 84 -0.21 9.85 -15.62
N ILE A 85 -0.43 9.18 -14.48
CA ILE A 85 0.34 7.99 -14.09
C ILE A 85 0.11 6.85 -15.06
N LYS A 86 -1.13 6.61 -15.49
CA LYS A 86 -1.47 5.57 -16.48
C LYS A 86 -0.74 5.78 -17.81
N LYS A 87 -0.60 7.02 -18.27
CA LYS A 87 0.13 7.37 -19.48
C LYS A 87 1.63 7.24 -19.33
N GLU A 88 2.16 7.59 -18.15
CA GLU A 88 3.59 7.49 -17.85
C GLU A 88 4.05 6.03 -17.72
N TYR A 89 3.16 5.14 -17.22
CA TYR A 89 3.44 3.72 -17.00
C TYR A 89 2.43 2.81 -17.72
N PRO A 90 2.40 2.83 -19.07
CA PRO A 90 1.44 2.05 -19.84
C PRO A 90 1.63 0.53 -19.72
N GLU A 91 2.79 0.09 -19.24
CA GLU A 91 3.07 -1.31 -18.97
C GLU A 91 2.36 -1.87 -17.72
N LEU A 92 1.86 -0.99 -16.83
CA LEU A 92 1.15 -1.40 -15.62
C LEU A 92 -0.35 -1.51 -15.90
N PRO A 93 -0.96 -2.69 -15.68
CA PRO A 93 -2.41 -2.82 -15.77
C PRO A 93 -3.12 -1.91 -14.79
N ALA A 94 -4.14 -1.21 -15.25
CA ALA A 94 -4.89 -0.24 -14.45
C ALA A 94 -6.37 -0.62 -14.39
N PHE A 95 -6.97 -0.55 -13.20
CA PHE A 95 -8.35 -0.94 -12.94
C PHE A 95 -9.07 0.17 -12.16
N GLU A 96 -10.38 0.27 -12.40
CA GLU A 96 -11.25 1.27 -11.77
C GLU A 96 -12.26 0.65 -10.80
N THR A 97 -12.60 -0.62 -10.98
CA THR A 97 -13.56 -1.33 -10.12
C THR A 97 -12.87 -2.39 -9.26
N TYR A 98 -13.45 -2.65 -8.09
CA TYR A 98 -12.95 -3.70 -7.20
C TYR A 98 -13.04 -5.09 -7.82
N ASP A 99 -14.05 -5.36 -8.62
CA ASP A 99 -14.24 -6.66 -9.28
C ASP A 99 -13.12 -6.92 -10.31
N GLU A 100 -12.79 -5.93 -11.14
CA GLU A 100 -11.68 -6.02 -12.08
C GLU A 100 -10.34 -6.27 -11.39
N LEU A 101 -10.07 -5.52 -10.31
CA LEU A 101 -8.85 -5.70 -9.52
C LEU A 101 -8.81 -7.08 -8.87
N MET A 102 -9.91 -7.54 -8.30
CA MET A 102 -10.00 -8.85 -7.68
C MET A 102 -9.74 -9.98 -8.68
N ASP A 103 -10.33 -9.89 -9.87
CA ASP A 103 -10.12 -10.87 -10.93
C ASP A 103 -8.65 -10.91 -11.39
N ALA A 104 -8.02 -9.74 -11.51
CA ALA A 104 -6.60 -9.66 -11.85
C ALA A 104 -5.71 -10.27 -10.76
N ILE A 105 -6.02 -10.01 -9.49
CA ILE A 105 -5.31 -10.62 -8.35
C ILE A 105 -5.45 -12.14 -8.37
N LYS A 106 -6.64 -12.67 -8.55
CA LYS A 106 -6.90 -14.12 -8.63
C LYS A 106 -6.12 -14.79 -9.76
N LYS A 107 -6.02 -14.14 -10.92
CA LYS A 107 -5.24 -14.66 -12.06
C LYS A 107 -3.74 -14.65 -11.81
N ALA A 108 -3.25 -13.76 -10.96
CA ALA A 108 -1.83 -13.64 -10.63
C ALA A 108 -1.37 -14.56 -9.49
N LEU A 109 -2.27 -15.17 -8.77
CA LEU A 109 -1.99 -16.09 -7.65
C LEU A 109 -1.30 -17.41 -8.06
#